data_06efa7aba3013117ec21c0b6e37bcea0
#
_entry.id   06efa7aba3013117ec21c0b6e37bcea0
#
_cell.length_a   1.000
_cell.length_b   1.000
_cell.length_c   1.000
_cell.angle_alpha   90.00
_cell.angle_beta   90.00
_cell.angle_gamma   90.00
#
_symmetry.space_group_name_H-M   'P 1'
#
loop_
_entity.id
_entity.type
_entity.pdbx_description
1 polymer ?
#
loop_
_entity_poly.entity_id
_entity_poly.type
_entity_poly.pdbx_seq_one_letter_code
_entity_poly.pdbx_strand_id
1 'polypeptide(L)'
;MSSSVVNTEDKSDTLEIKALSAEVLITTAFQDADPMGVVYHGNYFRFFEKARHEMLEKIGYSYRDMMASGYVWPIIDTRVKYVKSIPYDHTIRVVATLTEWENRMRVDYVIYDADSGVRMTKAHTMQVAVSIETEEMCFVSPRIFTDKVEAYQHG
;
A
#
# COMPACT_ATOMS: atom_id res chain seq x y z
N MET A 1 6.88 23.03 -35.99
CA MET A 1 7.24 21.62 -36.07
C MET A 1 8.09 21.17 -34.92
N SER A 2 9.17 21.85 -34.66
CA SER A 2 10.02 21.53 -33.54
C SER A 2 9.34 21.80 -32.22
N SER A 3 8.39 22.73 -32.18
CA SER A 3 7.71 23.07 -30.92
C SER A 3 6.88 21.91 -30.33
N SER A 4 6.33 21.08 -31.19
CA SER A 4 5.54 19.95 -30.70
C SER A 4 6.40 18.92 -29.96
N VAL A 5 7.62 18.76 -30.43
CA VAL A 5 8.56 17.83 -29.78
C VAL A 5 8.94 18.35 -28.40
N VAL A 6 9.22 19.64 -28.32
CA VAL A 6 9.56 20.27 -27.03
C VAL A 6 8.43 20.12 -26.05
N ASN A 7 7.21 20.35 -26.50
CA ASN A 7 6.04 20.22 -25.63
C ASN A 7 5.87 18.82 -25.08
N THR A 8 6.19 17.83 -25.89
CA THR A 8 6.08 16.44 -25.46
C THR A 8 7.07 16.14 -24.35
N GLU A 9 8.28 16.66 -24.47
CA GLU A 9 9.29 16.47 -23.44
C GLU A 9 8.88 17.13 -22.13
N ASP A 10 8.35 18.33 -22.21
CA ASP A 10 7.91 19.04 -21.03
C ASP A 10 6.81 18.27 -20.30
N LYS A 11 5.86 17.73 -21.04
CA LYS A 11 4.80 16.93 -20.44
C LYS A 11 5.34 15.70 -19.76
N SER A 12 6.30 15.06 -20.38
CA SER A 12 6.92 13.87 -19.82
C SER A 12 7.56 14.19 -18.48
N ASP A 13 8.29 15.28 -18.38
CA ASP A 13 8.96 15.68 -17.15
C ASP A 13 7.97 16.02 -16.05
N THR A 14 6.88 16.73 -16.36
CA THR A 14 5.91 17.12 -15.36
C THR A 14 5.11 15.95 -14.83
N LEU A 15 4.97 14.88 -15.61
CA LEU A 15 4.19 13.72 -15.23
C LEU A 15 4.99 12.66 -14.48
N GLU A 16 6.29 12.85 -14.36
CA GLU A 16 7.14 11.87 -13.73
C GLU A 16 7.21 12.07 -12.22
N ILE A 17 6.06 11.97 -11.56
CA ILE A 17 6.03 11.90 -10.12
C ILE A 17 6.08 10.42 -9.76
N LYS A 18 7.06 10.09 -8.94
CA LYS A 18 7.29 8.70 -8.56
C LYS A 18 6.25 8.24 -7.56
N ALA A 19 5.40 7.33 -7.97
CA ALA A 19 4.39 6.77 -7.08
C ALA A 19 5.06 5.88 -6.03
N LEU A 20 4.61 5.99 -4.79
CA LEU A 20 5.11 5.13 -3.72
C LEU A 20 4.36 3.80 -3.77
N SER A 21 5.08 2.75 -4.11
CA SER A 21 4.52 1.42 -4.27
C SER A 21 5.56 0.38 -3.88
N ALA A 22 5.10 -0.78 -3.45
CA ALA A 22 5.98 -1.89 -3.14
C ALA A 22 5.24 -3.18 -3.42
N GLU A 23 6.00 -4.24 -3.71
CA GLU A 23 5.41 -5.55 -3.90
C GLU A 23 6.15 -6.59 -3.09
N VAL A 24 5.43 -7.63 -2.68
CA VAL A 24 6.01 -8.76 -1.98
C VAL A 24 5.51 -10.04 -2.63
N LEU A 25 6.36 -11.06 -2.64
CA LEU A 25 5.99 -12.38 -3.08
C LEU A 25 5.73 -13.22 -1.83
N ILE A 26 4.59 -13.87 -1.80
CA ILE A 26 4.20 -14.71 -0.67
C ILE A 26 3.76 -16.06 -1.22
N THR A 27 4.29 -17.14 -0.64
CA THR A 27 3.80 -18.48 -0.95
C THR A 27 2.85 -18.87 0.16
N THR A 28 1.59 -19.14 -0.21
CA THR A 28 0.56 -19.51 0.74
C THR A 28 0.84 -20.90 1.30
N ALA A 29 0.65 -21.06 2.60
CA ALA A 29 0.90 -22.31 3.29
C ALA A 29 -0.41 -23.06 3.49
N PHE A 30 -0.30 -24.35 3.76
CA PHE A 30 -1.47 -25.19 4.04
C PHE A 30 -2.28 -24.62 5.22
N GLN A 31 -1.60 -24.08 6.22
CA GLN A 31 -2.23 -23.49 7.39
C GLN A 31 -3.02 -22.21 7.07
N ASP A 32 -2.79 -21.63 5.89
CA ASP A 32 -3.54 -20.45 5.46
C ASP A 32 -4.91 -20.84 4.88
N ALA A 33 -5.09 -22.11 4.58
CA ALA A 33 -6.28 -22.57 3.87
C ALA A 33 -7.42 -22.95 4.81
N ASP A 34 -8.63 -22.81 4.30
CA ASP A 34 -9.83 -23.32 4.96
C ASP A 34 -10.09 -24.76 4.47
N PRO A 35 -11.18 -25.42 4.95
CA PRO A 35 -11.49 -26.79 4.53
C PRO A 35 -11.71 -26.95 3.02
N MET A 36 -11.96 -25.85 2.31
CA MET A 36 -12.16 -25.88 0.85
C MET A 36 -10.83 -25.87 0.08
N GLY A 37 -9.70 -25.76 0.78
CA GLY A 37 -8.39 -25.74 0.13
C GLY A 37 -8.00 -24.38 -0.42
N VAL A 38 -8.71 -23.32 -0.07
CA VAL A 38 -8.38 -21.95 -0.47
C VAL A 38 -8.04 -21.11 0.74
N VAL A 39 -7.30 -20.03 0.52
CA VAL A 39 -6.88 -19.15 1.61
C VAL A 39 -8.09 -18.56 2.32
N TYR A 40 -8.09 -18.68 3.66
CA TYR A 40 -9.15 -18.13 4.49
C TYR A 40 -9.12 -16.59 4.45
N HIS A 41 -10.29 -15.97 4.39
CA HIS A 41 -10.43 -14.51 4.25
C HIS A 41 -9.61 -13.71 5.27
N GLY A 42 -9.55 -14.17 6.50
CA GLY A 42 -8.82 -13.49 7.56
C GLY A 42 -7.33 -13.37 7.30
N ASN A 43 -6.77 -14.24 6.47
CA ASN A 43 -5.35 -14.21 6.17
C ASN A 43 -4.97 -13.14 5.15
N TYR A 44 -5.94 -12.60 4.42
CA TYR A 44 -5.67 -11.56 3.43
C TYR A 44 -5.09 -10.30 4.08
N PHE A 45 -5.55 -9.96 5.28
CA PHE A 45 -5.06 -8.77 5.99
C PHE A 45 -3.56 -8.86 6.27
N ARG A 46 -3.08 -10.06 6.57
CA ARG A 46 -1.66 -10.28 6.78
C ARG A 46 -0.85 -10.02 5.51
N PHE A 47 -1.41 -10.39 4.37
CA PHE A 47 -0.77 -10.14 3.07
C PHE A 47 -0.70 -8.64 2.79
N PHE A 48 -1.79 -7.93 3.02
CA PHE A 48 -1.83 -6.49 2.82
C PHE A 48 -0.86 -5.78 3.76
N GLU A 49 -0.83 -6.20 5.01
CA GLU A 49 0.05 -5.61 6.01
C GLU A 49 1.52 -5.76 5.61
N LYS A 50 1.89 -6.91 5.09
CA LYS A 50 3.26 -7.16 4.63
C LYS A 50 3.65 -6.22 3.49
N ALA A 51 2.78 -6.08 2.51
CA ALA A 51 3.05 -5.20 1.37
C ALA A 51 3.08 -3.73 1.80
N ARG A 52 2.18 -3.33 2.69
CA ARG A 52 2.15 -1.96 3.21
C ARG A 52 3.42 -1.66 3.99
N HIS A 53 3.91 -2.61 4.79
CA HIS A 53 5.14 -2.45 5.53
C HIS A 53 6.31 -2.18 4.59
N GLU A 54 6.44 -2.96 3.53
CA GLU A 54 7.51 -2.77 2.56
C GLU A 54 7.41 -1.41 1.86
N MET A 55 6.19 -0.98 1.60
CA MET A 55 5.95 0.33 0.99
C MET A 55 6.43 1.45 1.91
N LEU A 56 6.06 1.39 3.18
CA LEU A 56 6.42 2.42 4.15
C LEU A 56 7.90 2.41 4.49
N GLU A 57 8.54 1.26 4.42
CA GLU A 57 9.99 1.17 4.61
C GLU A 57 10.74 2.01 3.57
N LYS A 58 10.19 2.11 2.36
CA LYS A 58 10.83 2.88 1.29
C LYS A 58 10.97 4.37 1.62
N ILE A 59 10.09 4.88 2.49
CA ILE A 59 10.15 6.29 2.90
C ILE A 59 10.66 6.45 4.34
N GLY A 60 11.14 5.37 4.94
CA GLY A 60 11.63 5.42 6.32
C GLY A 60 10.55 5.73 7.33
N TYR A 61 9.34 5.21 7.11
CA TYR A 61 8.22 5.45 8.02
C TYR A 61 7.55 4.13 8.39
N SER A 62 8.35 3.20 8.91
CA SER A 62 7.87 1.91 9.39
C SER A 62 6.98 2.10 10.63
N TYR A 63 6.39 1.02 11.07
CA TYR A 63 5.55 1.03 12.28
C TYR A 63 6.30 1.63 13.47
N ARG A 64 7.57 1.25 13.64
CA ARG A 64 8.40 1.78 14.71
C ARG A 64 8.63 3.28 14.55
N ASP A 65 8.88 3.72 13.32
CA ASP A 65 9.11 5.13 13.04
C ASP A 65 7.84 5.95 13.30
N MET A 66 6.68 5.40 13.01
CA MET A 66 5.41 6.04 13.31
C MET A 66 5.29 6.33 14.80
N MET A 67 5.53 5.33 15.62
CA MET A 67 5.45 5.49 17.07
C MET A 67 6.48 6.50 17.57
N ALA A 68 7.69 6.42 17.04
CA ALA A 68 8.76 7.36 17.42
C ALA A 68 8.41 8.79 17.04
N SER A 69 7.61 8.98 15.99
CA SER A 69 7.17 10.31 15.56
C SER A 69 6.02 10.86 16.42
N GLY A 70 5.45 10.04 17.31
CA GLY A 70 4.38 10.47 18.18
C GLY A 70 2.98 10.15 17.69
N TYR A 71 2.86 9.28 16.71
CA TYR A 71 1.57 8.94 16.13
C TYR A 71 1.37 7.45 16.01
N VAL A 72 0.12 7.02 16.09
CA VAL A 72 -0.32 5.69 15.67
C VAL A 72 -1.28 5.90 14.52
N TRP A 73 -1.38 4.91 13.66
CA TRP A 73 -2.17 5.00 12.44
C TRP A 73 -3.18 3.84 12.35
N PRO A 74 -4.25 3.90 13.14
CA PRO A 74 -5.26 2.83 13.09
C PRO A 74 -5.94 2.78 11.73
N ILE A 75 -6.32 1.58 11.32
CA ILE A 75 -7.12 1.38 10.12
C ILE A 75 -8.55 1.73 10.48
N ILE A 76 -9.16 2.64 9.73
CA ILE A 76 -10.54 3.07 9.95
C ILE A 76 -11.49 2.50 8.92
N ASP A 77 -10.97 2.00 7.80
CA ASP A 77 -11.80 1.43 6.76
C ASP A 77 -10.98 0.44 5.95
N THR A 78 -11.61 -0.68 5.62
CA THR A 78 -10.99 -1.70 4.79
C THR A 78 -12.04 -2.25 3.84
N ARG A 79 -11.68 -2.35 2.56
CA ARG A 79 -12.56 -2.92 1.57
C ARG A 79 -11.78 -3.94 0.76
N VAL A 80 -12.36 -5.14 0.60
CA VAL A 80 -11.72 -6.21 -0.15
C VAL A 80 -12.72 -6.77 -1.16
N LYS A 81 -12.27 -6.85 -2.41
CA LYS A 81 -13.03 -7.50 -3.45
C LYS A 81 -12.32 -8.77 -3.85
N TYR A 82 -12.94 -9.91 -3.55
CA TYR A 82 -12.40 -11.22 -3.82
C TYR A 82 -12.83 -11.62 -5.23
N VAL A 83 -11.92 -11.51 -6.18
CA VAL A 83 -12.21 -11.82 -7.58
C VAL A 83 -12.05 -13.31 -7.84
N LYS A 84 -10.95 -13.89 -7.34
CA LYS A 84 -10.66 -15.32 -7.45
C LYS A 84 -10.10 -15.82 -6.13
N SER A 85 -10.44 -17.04 -5.77
CA SER A 85 -9.90 -17.69 -4.59
C SER A 85 -8.42 -18.01 -4.79
N ILE A 86 -7.66 -17.91 -3.71
CA ILE A 86 -6.24 -18.23 -3.72
C ILE A 86 -6.06 -19.60 -3.10
N PRO A 87 -5.53 -20.59 -3.85
CA PRO A 87 -5.24 -21.89 -3.25
C PRO A 87 -4.01 -21.84 -2.35
N TYR A 88 -3.88 -22.80 -1.47
CA TYR A 88 -2.67 -22.92 -0.68
C TYR A 88 -1.52 -23.45 -1.56
N ASP A 89 -0.30 -23.33 -1.07
CA ASP A 89 0.90 -23.76 -1.78
C ASP A 89 0.99 -23.06 -3.14
N HIS A 90 0.68 -21.77 -3.14
CA HIS A 90 0.62 -20.97 -4.36
C HIS A 90 1.36 -19.66 -4.11
N THR A 91 2.13 -19.23 -5.10
CA THR A 91 2.86 -17.96 -4.95
C THR A 91 2.04 -16.83 -5.52
N ILE A 92 1.86 -15.81 -4.70
CA ILE A 92 1.12 -14.61 -5.07
C ILE A 92 2.06 -13.40 -4.99
N ARG A 93 1.72 -12.38 -5.78
CA ARG A 93 2.42 -11.11 -5.77
C ARG A 93 1.45 -10.06 -5.26
N VAL A 94 1.75 -9.47 -4.12
CA VAL A 94 0.91 -8.47 -3.48
C VAL A 94 1.54 -7.11 -3.70
N VAL A 95 0.79 -6.22 -4.33
CA VAL A 95 1.28 -4.87 -4.65
C VAL A 95 0.50 -3.87 -3.82
N ALA A 96 1.21 -3.03 -3.08
CA ALA A 96 0.63 -1.94 -2.29
C ALA A 96 1.05 -0.61 -2.92
N THR A 97 0.11 0.30 -3.10
CA THR A 97 0.37 1.61 -3.69
C THR A 97 -0.31 2.67 -2.84
N LEU A 98 0.46 3.69 -2.47
CA LEU A 98 -0.09 4.83 -1.74
C LEU A 98 -0.83 5.73 -2.71
N THR A 99 -2.13 5.92 -2.48
CA THR A 99 -2.97 6.71 -3.39
C THR A 99 -3.51 7.99 -2.77
N GLU A 100 -3.44 8.12 -1.45
CA GLU A 100 -3.86 9.33 -0.76
C GLU A 100 -3.05 9.49 0.53
N TRP A 101 -2.56 10.69 0.82
CA TRP A 101 -1.70 10.89 2.00
C TRP A 101 -1.92 12.22 2.71
N GLU A 102 -2.55 13.21 2.09
CA GLU A 102 -2.64 14.56 2.68
C GLU A 102 -3.49 14.61 3.94
N ASN A 103 -4.63 13.92 3.94
CA ASN A 103 -5.55 13.94 5.07
C ASN A 103 -5.66 12.60 5.77
N ARG A 104 -5.30 11.55 5.06
CA ARG A 104 -5.32 10.18 5.55
C ARG A 104 -4.40 9.36 4.67
N MET A 105 -4.10 8.17 5.12
CA MET A 105 -3.29 7.26 4.34
C MET A 105 -4.20 6.23 3.68
N ARG A 106 -4.36 6.34 2.38
CA ARG A 106 -5.06 5.31 1.62
C ARG A 106 -4.05 4.49 0.84
N VAL A 107 -4.10 3.19 1.03
CA VAL A 107 -3.25 2.25 0.32
C VAL A 107 -4.15 1.31 -0.47
N ASP A 108 -3.89 1.21 -1.75
CA ASP A 108 -4.59 0.27 -2.63
C ASP A 108 -3.72 -0.96 -2.81
N TYR A 109 -4.36 -2.12 -2.80
CA TYR A 109 -3.68 -3.42 -2.92
C TYR A 109 -4.24 -4.19 -4.09
N VAL A 110 -3.36 -4.90 -4.77
CA VAL A 110 -3.77 -5.87 -5.79
C VAL A 110 -2.97 -7.13 -5.54
N ILE A 111 -3.64 -8.26 -5.55
CA ILE A 111 -2.98 -9.57 -5.46
C ILE A 111 -3.06 -10.23 -6.83
N TYR A 112 -1.91 -10.61 -7.34
CA TYR A 112 -1.79 -11.32 -8.61
C TYR A 112 -1.28 -12.73 -8.37
N ASP A 113 -1.72 -13.65 -9.20
CA ASP A 113 -1.06 -14.95 -9.33
C ASP A 113 0.34 -14.66 -9.86
N ALA A 114 1.37 -15.14 -9.16
CA ALA A 114 2.75 -14.82 -9.53
C ALA A 114 3.15 -15.44 -10.87
N ASP A 115 2.57 -16.58 -11.22
CA ASP A 115 2.93 -17.28 -12.44
C ASP A 115 2.17 -16.75 -13.66
N SER A 116 0.86 -16.62 -13.55
CA SER A 116 0.03 -16.21 -14.67
C SER A 116 -0.17 -14.71 -14.80
N GLY A 117 0.05 -13.96 -13.71
CA GLY A 117 -0.21 -12.53 -13.68
C GLY A 117 -1.70 -12.18 -13.56
N VAL A 118 -2.56 -13.17 -13.37
CA VAL A 118 -4.00 -12.93 -13.25
C VAL A 118 -4.30 -12.25 -11.93
N ARG A 119 -5.12 -11.22 -11.99
CA ARG A 119 -5.54 -10.49 -10.80
C ARG A 119 -6.56 -11.30 -10.00
N MET A 120 -6.27 -11.53 -8.75
CA MET A 120 -7.08 -12.38 -7.88
C MET A 120 -7.86 -11.58 -6.84
N THR A 121 -7.32 -10.44 -6.39
CA THR A 121 -7.93 -9.65 -5.32
C THR A 121 -7.62 -8.18 -5.54
N LYS A 122 -8.58 -7.34 -5.19
CA LYS A 122 -8.41 -5.90 -5.20
C LYS A 122 -8.91 -5.36 -3.86
N ALA A 123 -8.15 -4.48 -3.23
CA ALA A 123 -8.51 -4.00 -1.90
C ALA A 123 -7.97 -2.60 -1.65
N HIS A 124 -8.45 -1.98 -0.58
CA HIS A 124 -7.80 -0.79 -0.05
C HIS A 124 -7.99 -0.70 1.46
N THR A 125 -7.09 0.00 2.11
CA THR A 125 -7.21 0.36 3.51
C THR A 125 -7.08 1.86 3.65
N MET A 126 -7.76 2.40 4.66
CA MET A 126 -7.60 3.80 5.04
C MET A 126 -7.17 3.87 6.49
N GLN A 127 -6.18 4.70 6.76
CA GLN A 127 -5.65 4.93 8.09
C GLN A 127 -5.61 6.42 8.35
N VAL A 128 -5.82 6.83 9.59
CA VAL A 128 -5.64 8.21 10.01
C VAL A 128 -4.64 8.25 11.15
N ALA A 129 -3.92 9.36 11.26
CA ALA A 129 -2.99 9.54 12.36
C ALA A 129 -3.74 9.91 13.63
N VAL A 130 -3.32 9.35 14.74
CA VAL A 130 -3.82 9.69 16.07
C VAL A 130 -2.63 10.04 16.91
N SER A 131 -2.65 11.24 17.53
CA SER A 131 -1.58 11.66 18.40
C SER A 131 -1.52 10.76 19.64
N ILE A 132 -0.35 10.24 19.93
CA ILE A 132 -0.17 9.41 21.15
C ILE A 132 -0.35 10.28 22.38
N GLU A 133 0.12 11.53 22.33
CA GLU A 133 0.07 12.46 23.46
C GLU A 133 -1.35 12.90 23.77
N THR A 134 -2.09 13.38 22.77
CA THR A 134 -3.42 13.93 22.98
C THR A 134 -4.53 12.91 22.78
N GLU A 135 -4.24 11.78 22.15
CA GLU A 135 -5.20 10.74 21.77
C GLU A 135 -6.28 11.25 20.82
N GLU A 136 -5.97 12.34 20.10
CA GLU A 136 -6.89 12.93 19.14
C GLU A 136 -6.51 12.56 17.71
N MET A 137 -7.54 12.36 16.91
CA MET A 137 -7.38 12.07 15.50
C MET A 137 -6.96 13.33 14.74
N CYS A 138 -6.03 13.16 13.82
CA CYS A 138 -5.57 14.26 12.96
C CYS A 138 -6.42 14.29 11.70
N PHE A 139 -7.05 15.45 11.42
CA PHE A 139 -7.81 15.62 10.18
C PHE A 139 -6.91 15.89 8.99
N VAL A 140 -5.67 16.31 9.26
CA VAL A 140 -4.65 16.51 8.24
C VAL A 140 -3.47 15.64 8.66
N SER A 141 -2.90 14.91 7.71
CA SER A 141 -1.78 14.02 8.03
C SER A 141 -0.59 14.82 8.57
N PRO A 142 0.12 14.29 9.58
CA PRO A 142 1.30 14.96 10.13
C PRO A 142 2.36 15.19 9.06
N ARG A 143 3.05 16.31 9.16
CA ARG A 143 4.07 16.67 8.19
C ARG A 143 5.23 15.69 8.15
N ILE A 144 5.52 15.03 9.27
CA ILE A 144 6.56 14.00 9.27
C ILE A 144 6.26 12.92 8.21
N PHE A 145 5.01 12.59 8.02
CA PHE A 145 4.61 11.62 7.00
C PHE A 145 4.55 12.25 5.61
N THR A 146 3.82 13.36 5.46
CA THR A 146 3.65 13.97 4.14
C THR A 146 4.97 14.44 3.54
N ASP A 147 5.88 14.95 4.38
CA ASP A 147 7.20 15.36 3.89
C ASP A 147 7.99 14.18 3.36
N LYS A 148 7.91 13.03 4.01
CA LYS A 148 8.59 11.81 3.56
C LYS A 148 8.03 11.31 2.24
N VAL A 149 6.72 11.38 2.09
CA VAL A 149 6.06 10.98 0.83
C VAL A 149 6.51 11.91 -0.31
N GLU A 150 6.46 13.21 -0.07
CA GLU A 150 6.81 14.19 -1.10
C GLU A 150 8.28 14.10 -1.48
N ALA A 151 9.15 13.89 -0.50
CA ALA A 151 10.56 13.69 -0.78
C ALA A 151 10.80 12.48 -1.68
N TYR A 152 10.07 11.41 -1.45
CA TYR A 152 10.19 10.20 -2.26
C TYR A 152 9.69 10.45 -3.68
N GLN A 153 8.57 11.17 -3.82
CA GLN A 153 7.97 11.43 -5.12
C GLN A 153 8.85 12.30 -6.02
N HIS A 154 9.60 13.19 -5.43
CA HIS A 154 10.43 14.15 -6.15
C HIS A 154 11.93 13.85 -6.06
N GLY A 155 12.28 12.76 -5.38
CA GLY A 155 13.67 12.35 -5.16
C GLY A 155 14.25 11.40 -6.25
#